data_fe6109e92d6f05acf32ac62ed26048c5
#
_entry.id   fe6109e92d6f05acf32ac62ed26048c5
#
_cell.length_a   1.000
_cell.length_b   1.000
_cell.length_c   1.000
_cell.angle_alpha   90.00
_cell.angle_beta   90.00
_cell.angle_gamma   90.00
#
_symmetry.space_group_name_H-M   'P 1'
#
loop_
_entity.id
_entity.type
_entity.pdbx_description
1 polymer ?
#
loop_
_entity_poly.entity_id
_entity_poly.type
_entity_poly.pdbx_seq_one_letter_code
_entity_poly.pdbx_strand_id
1 'polypeptide(L)'
;MSELQSIIKIDNNFQKSINLQLDIGNEDKVGKYIATESSMLIENEYIKSIKNKHTGRATIIVGPYGKGKSHLLLDLISKLSHADRPFLPVIISPGESLQISFKIALNQALERAGIKDIVVDSHYEEAIKVILKWKKEYKDTYEKFKELIDTNEKAFCFNLRGCREKTLNEFKKIYAILTSGNEFNPLIQEDVITIYREIADKLCKDYNYSGIFIVFDEFSKFIEGHLVDGFANDMKLLQDMCELANRSDESQIHITFVAHKSIKEYGNRIDKSVINEFRGVEGRLREIRYVVSSRNNYEVISKVICKDEKELDKYLHSRSDYDLYEDILDKTFEMKIFSNIFDKNKFNEIMGVGCYPLTPLSVWLLSNISEKVAQNERSIFTFLSGNEGHSLTDIINTNDNIGMFIGADAI
;
A
#
# COMPACT_ATOMS: atom_id res chain seq x y z
N MET A 1 2.01 -6.15 -40.05
CA MET A 1 2.25 -5.46 -38.78
C MET A 1 2.81 -4.10 -39.14
N SER A 2 2.27 -3.03 -38.60
CA SER A 2 2.87 -1.71 -38.82
C SER A 2 4.27 -1.71 -38.21
N GLU A 3 5.20 -0.94 -38.79
CA GLU A 3 6.57 -0.81 -38.30
C GLU A 3 6.58 -0.36 -36.83
N LEU A 4 5.62 0.47 -36.45
CA LEU A 4 5.44 0.96 -35.07
C LEU A 4 5.06 -0.16 -34.06
N GLN A 5 4.29 -1.18 -34.47
CA GLN A 5 3.93 -2.33 -33.63
C GLN A 5 5.15 -3.17 -33.21
N SER A 6 6.21 -3.15 -34.00
CA SER A 6 7.45 -3.87 -33.64
C SER A 6 8.29 -3.09 -32.63
N ILE A 7 8.14 -1.77 -32.55
CA ILE A 7 8.97 -0.85 -31.75
C ILE A 7 8.32 -0.56 -30.40
N ILE A 8 6.98 -0.41 -30.35
CA ILE A 8 6.22 0.02 -29.17
C ILE A 8 5.41 -1.13 -28.60
N LYS A 9 5.50 -1.31 -27.29
CA LYS A 9 4.70 -2.26 -26.52
C LYS A 9 4.11 -1.56 -25.31
N ILE A 10 2.82 -1.77 -25.06
CA ILE A 10 2.20 -1.31 -23.82
C ILE A 10 2.42 -2.39 -22.76
N ASP A 11 3.02 -2.00 -21.64
CA ASP A 11 3.16 -2.91 -20.50
C ASP A 11 1.79 -3.11 -19.84
N ASN A 12 1.20 -4.28 -20.06
CA ASN A 12 -0.10 -4.67 -19.49
C ASN A 12 0.03 -5.19 -18.06
N ASN A 13 1.25 -5.24 -17.51
CA ASN A 13 1.51 -5.81 -16.20
C ASN A 13 1.31 -4.81 -15.05
N PHE A 14 1.02 -3.54 -15.31
CA PHE A 14 0.74 -2.59 -14.23
C PHE A 14 -0.50 -2.98 -13.44
N GLN A 15 -0.41 -2.86 -12.13
CA GLN A 15 -1.48 -3.26 -11.21
C GLN A 15 -2.52 -2.15 -11.06
N LYS A 16 -3.81 -2.47 -11.31
CA LYS A 16 -4.93 -1.53 -11.15
C LYS A 16 -5.26 -1.18 -9.70
N SER A 17 -4.98 -2.08 -8.75
CA SER A 17 -5.18 -1.85 -7.31
C SER A 17 -4.24 -2.71 -6.47
N ILE A 18 -3.77 -2.16 -5.36
CA ILE A 18 -2.95 -2.83 -4.35
C ILE A 18 -3.77 -3.00 -3.09
N ASN A 19 -3.74 -4.20 -2.53
CA ASN A 19 -4.17 -4.51 -1.17
C ASN A 19 -2.94 -4.98 -0.39
N LEU A 20 -2.41 -4.15 0.50
CA LEU A 20 -1.17 -4.44 1.20
C LEU A 20 -1.20 -5.77 1.97
N GLN A 21 -2.35 -6.15 2.57
CA GLN A 21 -2.45 -7.41 3.30
C GLN A 21 -2.32 -8.65 2.41
N LEU A 22 -2.90 -8.59 1.21
CA LEU A 22 -2.91 -9.71 0.28
C LEU A 22 -1.65 -9.74 -0.60
N ASP A 23 -1.06 -8.57 -0.84
CA ASP A 23 -0.01 -8.38 -1.84
C ASP A 23 1.39 -8.35 -1.24
N ILE A 24 1.50 -8.25 0.08
CA ILE A 24 2.78 -8.33 0.78
C ILE A 24 3.49 -9.67 0.50
N GLY A 25 4.76 -9.61 0.11
CA GLY A 25 5.55 -10.78 -0.27
C GLY A 25 5.28 -11.30 -1.69
N ASN A 26 4.44 -10.62 -2.48
CA ASN A 26 4.22 -10.95 -3.89
C ASN A 26 5.20 -10.15 -4.77
N GLU A 27 6.32 -10.78 -5.12
CA GLU A 27 7.39 -10.15 -5.90
C GLU A 27 6.91 -9.69 -7.29
N ASP A 28 5.98 -10.41 -7.91
CA ASP A 28 5.41 -10.01 -9.21
C ASP A 28 4.68 -8.67 -9.13
N LYS A 29 4.08 -8.37 -7.99
CA LYS A 29 3.37 -7.10 -7.77
C LYS A 29 4.31 -5.97 -7.40
N VAL A 30 5.36 -6.27 -6.65
CA VAL A 30 6.43 -5.30 -6.35
C VAL A 30 7.14 -4.88 -7.63
N GLY A 31 7.51 -5.84 -8.49
CA GLY A 31 8.19 -5.59 -9.76
C GLY A 31 7.39 -4.72 -10.75
N LYS A 32 6.09 -4.55 -10.53
CA LYS A 32 5.22 -3.68 -11.34
C LYS A 32 5.13 -2.24 -10.85
N TYR A 33 5.83 -1.91 -9.77
CA TYR A 33 5.84 -0.54 -9.25
C TYR A 33 6.57 0.41 -10.19
N ILE A 34 5.89 1.47 -10.58
CA ILE A 34 6.45 2.56 -11.38
C ILE A 34 6.87 3.70 -10.45
N ALA A 35 8.15 3.74 -10.10
CA ALA A 35 8.70 4.82 -9.28
C ALA A 35 8.68 6.14 -10.05
N THR A 36 8.06 7.17 -9.46
CA THR A 36 8.10 8.55 -9.92
C THR A 36 9.10 9.35 -9.09
N GLU A 37 9.51 10.53 -9.58
CA GLU A 37 10.43 11.39 -8.81
C GLU A 37 9.89 11.70 -7.41
N SER A 38 8.59 12.02 -7.29
CA SER A 38 7.95 12.30 -5.98
C SER A 38 7.98 11.07 -5.07
N SER A 39 7.73 9.87 -5.59
CA SER A 39 7.74 8.66 -4.77
C SER A 39 9.15 8.29 -4.30
N MET A 40 10.16 8.49 -5.16
CA MET A 40 11.57 8.29 -4.78
C MET A 40 12.03 9.27 -3.68
N LEU A 41 11.55 10.51 -3.68
CA LEU A 41 11.85 11.46 -2.60
C LEU A 41 11.29 10.96 -1.26
N ILE A 42 10.05 10.47 -1.24
CA ILE A 42 9.43 9.92 -0.03
C ILE A 42 10.18 8.68 0.46
N GLU A 43 10.51 7.77 -0.43
CA GLU A 43 11.29 6.58 -0.11
C GLU A 43 12.65 6.94 0.51
N ASN A 44 13.36 7.89 -0.09
CA ASN A 44 14.63 8.37 0.44
C ASN A 44 14.50 9.00 1.84
N GLU A 45 13.39 9.67 2.13
CA GLU A 45 13.11 10.18 3.47
C GLU A 45 12.93 9.05 4.50
N TYR A 46 12.25 7.95 4.12
CA TYR A 46 12.14 6.77 4.99
C TYR A 46 13.49 6.13 5.25
N ILE A 47 14.29 5.89 4.19
CA ILE A 47 15.63 5.32 4.32
C ILE A 47 16.52 6.19 5.22
N LYS A 48 16.44 7.51 5.10
CA LYS A 48 17.14 8.45 6.00
C LYS A 48 16.66 8.31 7.44
N SER A 49 15.36 8.16 7.68
CA SER A 49 14.81 8.02 9.04
C SER A 49 15.25 6.73 9.73
N ILE A 50 15.48 5.66 8.98
CA ILE A 50 16.01 4.39 9.49
C ILE A 50 17.46 4.56 9.98
N LYS A 51 18.25 5.33 9.24
CA LYS A 51 19.67 5.57 9.55
C LYS A 51 19.89 6.64 10.63
N ASN A 52 18.93 7.53 10.85
CA ASN A 52 19.06 8.66 11.76
C ASN A 52 18.14 8.53 12.97
N LYS A 53 18.71 8.30 14.15
CA LYS A 53 18.00 8.15 15.42
C LYS A 53 17.15 9.39 15.82
N HIS A 54 17.48 10.56 15.33
CA HIS A 54 16.79 11.83 15.67
C HIS A 54 15.59 12.12 14.76
N THR A 55 15.33 11.29 13.76
CA THR A 55 14.19 11.47 12.87
C THR A 55 12.97 10.72 13.44
N GLY A 56 11.83 11.39 13.55
CA GLY A 56 10.59 10.77 14.03
C GLY A 56 10.22 9.53 13.20
N ARG A 57 9.93 8.42 13.88
CA ARG A 57 9.61 7.11 13.32
C ARG A 57 8.11 6.85 13.20
N ALA A 58 7.30 7.74 13.76
CA ALA A 58 5.86 7.78 13.53
C ALA A 58 5.56 8.77 12.40
N THR A 59 5.00 8.30 11.30
CA THR A 59 4.77 9.09 10.09
C THR A 59 3.34 8.97 9.60
N ILE A 60 2.86 10.01 8.91
CA ILE A 60 1.61 9.97 8.18
C ILE A 60 1.86 10.43 6.73
N ILE A 61 1.49 9.57 5.77
CA ILE A 61 1.50 9.93 4.36
C ILE A 61 0.12 10.46 3.99
N VAL A 62 0.06 11.74 3.62
CA VAL A 62 -1.17 12.41 3.22
C VAL A 62 -1.19 12.67 1.73
N GLY A 63 -2.23 12.25 1.04
CA GLY A 63 -2.41 12.51 -0.40
C GLY A 63 -3.68 11.89 -0.98
N PRO A 64 -4.15 12.35 -2.14
CA PRO A 64 -5.43 11.93 -2.73
C PRO A 64 -5.55 10.41 -2.92
N TYR A 65 -6.77 9.92 -3.04
CA TYR A 65 -7.05 8.52 -3.42
C TYR A 65 -6.52 8.20 -4.82
N GLY A 66 -6.18 6.91 -5.05
CA GLY A 66 -5.84 6.40 -6.37
C GLY A 66 -4.52 6.91 -6.95
N LYS A 67 -3.64 7.50 -6.13
CA LYS A 67 -2.37 8.10 -6.57
C LYS A 67 -1.14 7.24 -6.27
N GLY A 68 -1.32 5.94 -6.04
CA GLY A 68 -0.22 4.98 -5.90
C GLY A 68 0.43 4.90 -4.51
N LYS A 69 -0.15 5.48 -3.43
CA LYS A 69 0.42 5.42 -2.08
C LYS A 69 0.63 3.99 -1.57
N SER A 70 -0.38 3.12 -1.73
CA SER A 70 -0.28 1.72 -1.29
C SER A 70 0.75 0.95 -2.12
N HIS A 71 0.95 1.30 -3.40
CA HIS A 71 1.99 0.69 -4.24
C HIS A 71 3.39 1.14 -3.81
N LEU A 72 3.58 2.44 -3.52
CA LEU A 72 4.82 2.94 -2.91
C LEU A 72 5.16 2.20 -1.61
N LEU A 73 4.15 1.98 -0.75
CA LEU A 73 4.37 1.27 0.51
C LEU A 73 4.69 -0.21 0.29
N LEU A 74 4.09 -0.86 -0.70
CA LEU A 74 4.42 -2.24 -1.04
C LEU A 74 5.88 -2.37 -1.49
N ASP A 75 6.36 -1.47 -2.33
CA ASP A 75 7.75 -1.40 -2.78
C ASP A 75 8.71 -1.11 -1.62
N LEU A 76 8.38 -0.12 -0.77
CA LEU A 76 9.17 0.20 0.42
C LEU A 76 9.24 -0.99 1.40
N ILE A 77 8.13 -1.66 1.67
CA ILE A 77 8.07 -2.86 2.50
C ILE A 77 8.98 -3.95 1.92
N SER A 78 8.91 -4.19 0.61
CA SER A 78 9.78 -5.17 -0.05
C SER A 78 11.25 -4.84 0.15
N LYS A 79 11.68 -3.61 -0.09
CA LYS A 79 13.06 -3.16 0.11
C LYS A 79 13.52 -3.32 1.56
N LEU A 80 12.64 -2.99 2.52
CA LEU A 80 12.94 -3.13 3.95
C LEU A 80 12.96 -4.59 4.41
N SER A 81 12.20 -5.47 3.77
CA SER A 81 12.18 -6.91 4.08
C SER A 81 13.38 -7.66 3.50
N HIS A 82 14.00 -7.14 2.44
CA HIS A 82 15.18 -7.75 1.79
C HIS A 82 16.50 -7.06 2.15
N ALA A 83 16.52 -6.15 3.13
CA ALA A 83 17.75 -5.54 3.62
C ALA A 83 18.61 -6.55 4.38
N ASP A 84 19.92 -6.29 4.54
CA ASP A 84 20.85 -7.14 5.30
C ASP A 84 20.35 -7.46 6.72
N ARG A 85 19.73 -6.48 7.36
CA ARG A 85 18.95 -6.61 8.59
C ARG A 85 17.53 -6.15 8.30
N PRO A 86 16.60 -7.09 8.03
CA PRO A 86 15.25 -6.76 7.59
C PRO A 86 14.41 -6.13 8.69
N PHE A 87 13.31 -5.49 8.29
CA PHE A 87 12.20 -5.15 9.17
C PHE A 87 11.10 -6.18 9.03
N LEU A 88 10.41 -6.51 10.14
CA LEU A 88 9.18 -7.30 10.10
C LEU A 88 8.02 -6.37 9.68
N PRO A 89 7.40 -6.57 8.51
CA PRO A 89 6.29 -5.75 8.07
C PRO A 89 4.97 -6.20 8.72
N VAL A 90 4.32 -5.28 9.42
CA VAL A 90 3.04 -5.49 10.11
C VAL A 90 1.98 -4.58 9.49
N ILE A 91 0.94 -5.16 8.87
CA ILE A 91 -0.13 -4.41 8.22
C ILE A 91 -1.36 -4.41 9.13
N ILE A 92 -1.77 -3.23 9.58
CA ILE A 92 -2.94 -3.06 10.43
C ILE A 92 -4.20 -2.95 9.56
N SER A 93 -5.18 -3.81 9.83
CA SER A 93 -6.55 -3.65 9.37
C SER A 93 -7.45 -3.47 10.57
N PRO A 94 -8.11 -2.31 10.68
CA PRO A 94 -8.98 -2.04 11.81
C PRO A 94 -10.18 -2.99 11.82
N GLY A 95 -10.47 -3.56 13.01
CA GLY A 95 -11.63 -4.38 13.31
C GLY A 95 -12.45 -3.74 14.44
N GLU A 96 -13.21 -4.54 15.16
CA GLU A 96 -14.04 -4.10 16.29
C GLU A 96 -13.23 -3.44 17.43
N SER A 97 -11.98 -3.86 17.63
CA SER A 97 -11.05 -3.29 18.60
C SER A 97 -9.68 -3.11 18.00
N LEU A 98 -9.15 -1.90 18.13
CA LEU A 98 -7.82 -1.58 17.60
C LEU A 98 -6.71 -2.37 18.34
N GLN A 99 -6.84 -2.60 19.64
CA GLN A 99 -5.91 -3.46 20.40
C GLN A 99 -5.83 -4.87 19.83
N ILE A 100 -6.99 -5.47 19.52
CA ILE A 100 -7.07 -6.80 18.92
C ILE A 100 -6.46 -6.77 17.51
N SER A 101 -6.75 -5.73 16.73
CA SER A 101 -6.22 -5.55 15.37
C SER A 101 -4.69 -5.51 15.34
N PHE A 102 -4.06 -4.80 16.28
CA PHE A 102 -2.59 -4.78 16.42
C PHE A 102 -2.02 -6.17 16.78
N LYS A 103 -2.63 -6.89 17.71
CA LYS A 103 -2.19 -8.25 18.10
C LYS A 103 -2.33 -9.23 16.93
N ILE A 104 -3.44 -9.20 16.22
CA ILE A 104 -3.68 -10.04 15.03
C ILE A 104 -2.66 -9.76 13.94
N ALA A 105 -2.44 -8.47 13.62
CA ALA A 105 -1.51 -8.07 12.58
C ALA A 105 -0.07 -8.52 12.88
N LEU A 106 0.34 -8.44 14.14
CA LEU A 106 1.66 -8.88 14.58
C LEU A 106 1.81 -10.42 14.46
N ASN A 107 0.79 -11.19 14.93
CA ASN A 107 0.79 -12.64 14.75
C ASN A 107 0.86 -13.07 13.29
N GLN A 108 0.06 -12.43 12.41
CA GLN A 108 0.09 -12.70 10.98
C GLN A 108 1.46 -12.37 10.35
N ALA A 109 2.12 -11.32 10.83
CA ALA A 109 3.45 -10.95 10.37
C ALA A 109 4.51 -11.98 10.79
N LEU A 110 4.47 -12.44 12.04
CA LEU A 110 5.36 -13.49 12.56
C LEU A 110 5.15 -14.81 11.82
N GLU A 111 3.90 -15.19 11.55
CA GLU A 111 3.58 -16.39 10.78
C GLU A 111 4.11 -16.32 9.35
N ARG A 112 3.93 -15.18 8.66
CA ARG A 112 4.50 -14.95 7.32
C ARG A 112 6.02 -15.05 7.31
N ALA A 113 6.69 -14.55 8.35
CA ALA A 113 8.14 -14.63 8.50
C ALA A 113 8.63 -16.03 8.92
N GLY A 114 7.72 -16.98 9.17
CA GLY A 114 8.07 -18.33 9.62
C GLY A 114 8.55 -18.42 11.08
N ILE A 115 8.36 -17.37 11.88
CA ILE A 115 8.76 -17.27 13.28
C ILE A 115 7.65 -17.86 14.14
N LYS A 116 7.87 -19.06 14.68
CA LYS A 116 6.83 -19.86 15.37
C LYS A 116 6.99 -19.91 16.89
N ASP A 117 8.14 -19.55 17.40
CA ASP A 117 8.48 -19.58 18.84
C ASP A 117 8.17 -18.25 19.56
N ILE A 118 7.76 -17.24 18.82
CA ILE A 118 7.17 -16.01 19.33
C ILE A 118 5.66 -16.12 19.19
N VAL A 119 4.95 -16.14 20.31
CA VAL A 119 3.48 -16.20 20.34
C VAL A 119 2.95 -14.94 21.01
N VAL A 120 2.02 -14.28 20.33
CA VAL A 120 1.31 -13.12 20.87
C VAL A 120 0.00 -13.60 21.48
N ASP A 121 -0.21 -13.36 22.77
CA ASP A 121 -1.46 -13.71 23.43
C ASP A 121 -2.63 -12.98 22.79
N SER A 122 -3.50 -13.74 22.16
CA SER A 122 -4.70 -13.28 21.50
C SER A 122 -5.87 -14.22 21.78
N HIS A 123 -7.10 -13.81 21.50
CA HIS A 123 -8.25 -14.71 21.57
C HIS A 123 -8.08 -15.98 20.72
N TYR A 124 -7.34 -15.89 19.64
CA TYR A 124 -7.06 -17.03 18.75
C TYR A 124 -6.10 -18.02 19.40
N GLU A 125 -5.01 -17.53 20.00
CA GLU A 125 -4.06 -18.38 20.71
C GLU A 125 -4.66 -18.98 21.99
N GLU A 126 -5.44 -18.21 22.72
CA GLU A 126 -6.17 -18.74 23.88
C GLU A 126 -7.17 -19.83 23.47
N ALA A 127 -7.85 -19.68 22.33
CA ALA A 127 -8.70 -20.74 21.79
C ALA A 127 -7.90 -22.02 21.46
N ILE A 128 -6.72 -21.88 20.89
CA ILE A 128 -5.81 -23.01 20.61
C ILE A 128 -5.33 -23.65 21.92
N LYS A 129 -4.93 -22.85 22.90
CA LYS A 129 -4.53 -23.36 24.24
C LYS A 129 -5.66 -24.18 24.90
N VAL A 130 -6.90 -23.70 24.79
CA VAL A 130 -8.09 -24.41 25.28
C VAL A 130 -8.29 -25.74 24.57
N ILE A 131 -8.20 -25.76 23.23
CA ILE A 131 -8.32 -26.98 22.41
C ILE A 131 -7.24 -28.01 22.84
N LEU A 132 -5.99 -27.55 22.98
CA LEU A 132 -4.88 -28.39 23.39
C LEU A 132 -5.06 -28.90 24.82
N LYS A 133 -5.61 -28.09 25.72
CA LYS A 133 -5.96 -28.50 27.09
C LYS A 133 -7.05 -29.56 27.08
N TRP A 134 -8.11 -29.40 26.31
CA TRP A 134 -9.14 -30.44 26.15
C TRP A 134 -8.53 -31.74 25.63
N LYS A 135 -7.68 -31.66 24.61
CA LYS A 135 -7.00 -32.84 24.05
C LYS A 135 -6.15 -33.59 25.09
N LYS A 136 -5.49 -32.86 25.98
CA LYS A 136 -4.59 -33.44 27.02
C LYS A 136 -5.33 -33.92 28.24
N GLU A 137 -6.27 -33.14 28.78
CA GLU A 137 -6.84 -33.28 30.10
C GLU A 137 -8.33 -33.66 30.10
N TYR A 138 -9.09 -33.32 29.05
CA TYR A 138 -10.55 -33.48 28.96
C TYR A 138 -10.96 -34.22 27.67
N LYS A 139 -10.62 -35.49 27.59
CA LYS A 139 -10.77 -36.29 26.37
C LYS A 139 -12.21 -36.32 25.81
N ASP A 140 -13.20 -36.47 26.70
CA ASP A 140 -14.62 -36.51 26.29
C ASP A 140 -15.07 -35.17 25.66
N THR A 141 -14.63 -34.05 26.26
CA THR A 141 -14.91 -32.71 25.71
C THR A 141 -14.20 -32.52 24.38
N TYR A 142 -12.99 -33.04 24.25
CA TYR A 142 -12.24 -32.97 23.00
C TYR A 142 -12.88 -33.80 21.87
N GLU A 143 -13.39 -35.00 22.15
CA GLU A 143 -14.12 -35.79 21.15
C GLU A 143 -15.39 -35.06 20.69
N LYS A 144 -16.18 -34.51 21.63
CA LYS A 144 -17.35 -33.69 21.30
C LYS A 144 -16.96 -32.44 20.48
N PHE A 145 -15.83 -31.81 20.79
CA PHE A 145 -15.29 -30.69 19.98
C PHE A 145 -15.06 -31.13 18.53
N LYS A 146 -14.43 -32.28 18.31
CA LYS A 146 -14.19 -32.81 16.93
C LYS A 146 -15.46 -33.12 16.18
N GLU A 147 -16.54 -33.51 16.84
CA GLU A 147 -17.85 -33.76 16.25
C GLU A 147 -18.57 -32.45 15.84
N LEU A 148 -18.28 -31.35 16.49
CA LEU A 148 -18.93 -30.06 16.29
C LEU A 148 -18.24 -29.18 15.25
N ILE A 149 -16.99 -29.45 14.90
CA ILE A 149 -16.28 -28.68 13.86
C ILE A 149 -16.56 -29.26 12.47
N ASP A 150 -16.80 -28.37 11.50
CA ASP A 150 -17.02 -28.75 10.10
C ASP A 150 -15.75 -29.24 9.37
N THR A 151 -14.58 -29.06 10.00
CA THR A 151 -13.26 -29.37 9.43
C THR A 151 -12.47 -30.26 10.37
N ASN A 152 -11.30 -30.80 9.94
CA ASN A 152 -10.43 -31.48 10.89
C ASN A 152 -9.71 -30.53 11.84
N GLU A 153 -9.31 -30.99 13.05
CA GLU A 153 -8.62 -30.22 14.08
C GLU A 153 -7.42 -29.43 13.54
N LYS A 154 -6.61 -30.05 12.68
CA LYS A 154 -5.40 -29.40 12.15
C LYS A 154 -5.75 -28.18 11.29
N ALA A 155 -6.77 -28.31 10.43
CA ALA A 155 -7.25 -27.21 9.60
C ALA A 155 -7.93 -26.13 10.45
N PHE A 156 -8.68 -26.51 11.47
CA PHE A 156 -9.32 -25.59 12.40
C PHE A 156 -8.27 -24.76 13.17
N CYS A 157 -7.28 -25.41 13.77
CA CYS A 157 -6.19 -24.73 14.48
C CYS A 157 -5.32 -23.90 13.51
N PHE A 158 -5.10 -24.36 12.27
CA PHE A 158 -4.41 -23.58 11.25
C PHE A 158 -5.18 -22.30 10.92
N ASN A 159 -6.51 -22.37 10.77
CA ASN A 159 -7.34 -21.20 10.53
C ASN A 159 -7.37 -20.24 11.75
N LEU A 160 -7.34 -20.75 12.97
CA LEU A 160 -7.20 -19.92 14.16
C LEU A 160 -5.84 -19.21 14.18
N ARG A 161 -4.73 -19.89 13.90
CA ARG A 161 -3.40 -19.25 13.78
C ARG A 161 -3.37 -18.19 12.70
N GLY A 162 -4.04 -18.43 11.56
CA GLY A 162 -4.24 -17.43 10.51
C GLY A 162 -5.22 -16.31 10.88
N CYS A 163 -5.62 -16.21 12.16
CA CYS A 163 -6.51 -15.18 12.71
C CYS A 163 -7.82 -15.00 11.90
N ARG A 164 -8.42 -16.13 11.46
CA ARG A 164 -9.69 -16.10 10.73
C ARG A 164 -10.86 -15.91 11.68
N GLU A 165 -11.48 -14.75 11.62
CA GLU A 165 -12.61 -14.36 12.48
C GLU A 165 -13.77 -15.36 12.46
N LYS A 166 -14.14 -15.87 11.25
CA LYS A 166 -15.17 -16.90 11.12
C LYS A 166 -14.90 -18.12 11.99
N THR A 167 -13.65 -18.58 12.03
CA THR A 167 -13.24 -19.75 12.81
C THR A 167 -13.24 -19.45 14.32
N LEU A 168 -12.86 -18.23 14.73
CA LEU A 168 -12.96 -17.83 16.13
C LEU A 168 -14.42 -17.74 16.59
N ASN A 169 -15.29 -17.19 15.77
CA ASN A 169 -16.73 -17.10 16.07
C ASN A 169 -17.38 -18.50 16.12
N GLU A 170 -16.95 -19.43 15.30
CA GLU A 170 -17.33 -20.84 15.36
C GLU A 170 -16.83 -21.46 16.67
N PHE A 171 -15.56 -21.26 17.03
CA PHE A 171 -15.01 -21.72 18.31
C PHE A 171 -15.77 -21.17 19.52
N LYS A 172 -16.10 -19.87 19.54
CA LYS A 172 -16.89 -19.25 20.63
C LYS A 172 -18.23 -19.95 20.84
N LYS A 173 -18.93 -20.29 19.74
CA LYS A 173 -20.20 -21.03 19.80
C LYS A 173 -20.01 -22.44 20.35
N ILE A 174 -19.00 -23.15 19.86
CA ILE A 174 -18.68 -24.51 20.31
C ILE A 174 -18.26 -24.50 21.80
N TYR A 175 -17.45 -23.50 22.19
CA TYR A 175 -17.02 -23.33 23.58
C TYR A 175 -18.23 -23.17 24.52
N ALA A 176 -19.19 -22.32 24.19
CA ALA A 176 -20.40 -22.15 24.99
C ALA A 176 -21.20 -23.45 25.09
N ILE A 177 -21.33 -24.23 24.02
CA ILE A 177 -22.01 -25.54 24.05
C ILE A 177 -21.26 -26.51 24.99
N LEU A 178 -19.95 -26.59 24.89
CA LEU A 178 -19.12 -27.55 25.67
C LEU A 178 -18.93 -27.15 27.13
N THR A 179 -19.13 -25.86 27.46
CA THR A 179 -18.96 -25.33 28.83
C THR A 179 -20.27 -24.93 29.50
N SER A 180 -21.40 -25.48 29.03
CA SER A 180 -22.73 -25.23 29.63
C SER A 180 -23.16 -23.76 29.61
N GLY A 181 -22.88 -23.08 28.51
CA GLY A 181 -23.30 -21.68 28.26
C GLY A 181 -22.28 -20.62 28.70
N ASN A 182 -21.09 -20.99 29.14
CA ASN A 182 -20.06 -19.98 29.43
C ASN A 182 -19.54 -19.33 28.18
N GLU A 183 -19.43 -18.01 28.19
CA GLU A 183 -18.84 -17.25 27.07
C GLU A 183 -17.31 -17.41 27.08
N PHE A 184 -16.74 -17.57 25.88
CA PHE A 184 -15.29 -17.54 25.72
C PHE A 184 -14.79 -16.08 25.74
N ASN A 185 -14.32 -15.66 26.90
CA ASN A 185 -13.76 -14.32 27.11
C ASN A 185 -12.45 -14.42 27.91
N PRO A 186 -11.34 -14.78 27.25
CA PRO A 186 -10.06 -14.89 27.92
C PRO A 186 -9.56 -13.52 28.38
N LEU A 187 -9.04 -13.45 29.61
CA LEU A 187 -8.37 -12.27 30.12
C LEU A 187 -7.00 -12.16 29.45
N ILE A 188 -6.88 -11.27 28.49
CA ILE A 188 -5.61 -10.96 27.83
C ILE A 188 -4.99 -9.79 28.60
N GLN A 189 -4.02 -10.07 29.46
CA GLN A 189 -3.46 -9.10 30.40
C GLN A 189 -2.34 -8.22 29.83
N GLU A 190 -1.72 -8.61 28.71
CA GLU A 190 -0.58 -7.87 28.19
C GLU A 190 -1.00 -6.68 27.33
N ASP A 191 -0.42 -5.53 27.65
CA ASP A 191 -0.57 -4.29 26.88
C ASP A 191 0.13 -4.39 25.52
N VAL A 192 -0.55 -3.94 24.47
CA VAL A 192 -0.04 -3.97 23.08
C VAL A 192 1.31 -3.28 22.96
N ILE A 193 1.52 -2.19 23.67
CA ILE A 193 2.78 -1.42 23.64
C ILE A 193 3.95 -2.27 24.15
N THR A 194 3.72 -2.98 25.27
CA THR A 194 4.71 -3.88 25.87
C THR A 194 5.01 -5.05 24.91
N ILE A 195 3.99 -5.67 24.33
CA ILE A 195 4.14 -6.78 23.37
C ILE A 195 5.01 -6.35 22.17
N TYR A 196 4.71 -5.22 21.56
CA TYR A 196 5.47 -4.75 20.39
C TYR A 196 6.93 -4.44 20.74
N ARG A 197 7.19 -3.87 21.91
CA ARG A 197 8.56 -3.61 22.39
C ARG A 197 9.34 -4.91 22.59
N GLU A 198 8.78 -5.84 23.34
CA GLU A 198 9.45 -7.10 23.66
C GLU A 198 9.72 -7.95 22.42
N ILE A 199 8.76 -7.96 21.48
CA ILE A 199 8.93 -8.68 20.21
C ILE A 199 9.97 -7.99 19.33
N ALA A 200 9.99 -6.66 19.24
CA ALA A 200 11.04 -5.95 18.52
C ALA A 200 12.43 -6.28 19.08
N ASP A 201 12.58 -6.29 20.42
CA ASP A 201 13.83 -6.65 21.07
C ASP A 201 14.24 -8.09 20.76
N LYS A 202 13.30 -9.03 20.80
CA LYS A 202 13.55 -10.43 20.50
C LYS A 202 13.91 -10.66 19.05
N LEU A 203 13.21 -10.01 18.11
CA LEU A 203 13.53 -10.04 16.69
C LEU A 203 14.95 -9.55 16.41
N CYS A 204 15.37 -8.47 17.05
CA CYS A 204 16.71 -7.93 16.88
C CYS A 204 17.80 -8.83 17.47
N LYS A 205 17.56 -9.45 18.62
CA LYS A 205 18.55 -10.31 19.32
C LYS A 205 18.66 -11.69 18.69
N ASP A 206 17.53 -12.34 18.39
CA ASP A 206 17.49 -13.76 18.08
C ASP A 206 17.36 -14.04 16.58
N TYR A 207 16.86 -13.07 15.78
CA TYR A 207 16.52 -13.25 14.35
C TYR A 207 17.25 -12.29 13.40
N ASN A 208 18.17 -11.47 13.90
CA ASN A 208 18.93 -10.50 13.11
C ASN A 208 18.06 -9.47 12.35
N TYR A 209 16.90 -9.12 12.89
CA TYR A 209 16.08 -8.03 12.36
C TYR A 209 16.60 -6.66 12.82
N SER A 210 16.22 -5.60 12.10
CA SER A 210 16.39 -4.20 12.54
C SER A 210 15.22 -3.74 13.42
N GLY A 211 14.08 -4.40 13.32
CA GLY A 211 12.88 -4.07 14.08
C GLY A 211 11.57 -4.37 13.34
N ILE A 212 10.54 -3.58 13.63
CA ILE A 212 9.19 -3.74 13.10
C ILE A 212 8.82 -2.51 12.27
N PHE A 213 8.25 -2.72 11.08
CA PHE A 213 7.69 -1.68 10.23
C PHE A 213 6.16 -1.83 10.13
N ILE A 214 5.43 -0.97 10.84
CA ILE A 214 3.98 -1.02 10.96
C ILE A 214 3.38 -0.09 9.91
N VAL A 215 2.40 -0.60 9.15
CA VAL A 215 1.62 0.19 8.19
C VAL A 215 0.14 0.10 8.54
N PHE A 216 -0.48 1.26 8.73
CA PHE A 216 -1.91 1.39 8.89
C PHE A 216 -2.48 2.05 7.62
N ASP A 217 -2.79 1.20 6.62
CA ASP A 217 -3.43 1.68 5.39
C ASP A 217 -4.90 2.06 5.67
N GLU A 218 -5.46 2.90 4.81
CA GLU A 218 -6.85 3.38 4.94
C GLU A 218 -7.19 4.06 6.29
N PHE A 219 -6.20 4.69 6.93
CA PHE A 219 -6.39 5.39 8.21
C PHE A 219 -7.51 6.43 8.18
N SER A 220 -7.73 7.08 7.02
CA SER A 220 -8.86 8.00 6.84
C SER A 220 -10.22 7.33 7.01
N LYS A 221 -10.40 6.09 6.52
CA LYS A 221 -11.65 5.35 6.71
C LYS A 221 -11.87 4.97 8.17
N PHE A 222 -10.77 4.63 8.87
CA PHE A 222 -10.83 4.38 10.30
C PHE A 222 -11.30 5.62 11.05
N ILE A 223 -10.73 6.80 10.76
CA ILE A 223 -11.18 8.06 11.34
C ILE A 223 -12.65 8.32 11.05
N GLU A 224 -13.07 8.22 9.78
CA GLU A 224 -14.44 8.51 9.33
C GLU A 224 -15.48 7.53 9.92
N GLY A 225 -15.12 6.26 10.09
CA GLY A 225 -16.00 5.22 10.62
C GLY A 225 -16.26 5.35 12.13
N HIS A 226 -15.40 6.00 12.88
CA HIS A 226 -15.46 6.09 14.33
C HIS A 226 -15.89 7.48 14.85
N LEU A 227 -16.41 8.35 13.98
CA LEU A 227 -16.85 9.70 14.36
C LEU A 227 -18.03 9.71 15.36
N VAL A 228 -18.65 8.57 15.63
CA VAL A 228 -19.94 8.50 16.36
C VAL A 228 -19.83 7.86 17.74
N ASP A 229 -18.90 6.93 18.04
CA ASP A 229 -18.88 6.20 19.32
C ASP A 229 -17.48 5.82 19.82
N GLY A 230 -17.17 6.17 21.09
CA GLY A 230 -16.20 5.43 21.92
C GLY A 230 -14.69 5.57 21.62
N PHE A 231 -14.23 6.64 21.08
CA PHE A 231 -12.90 6.86 20.47
C PHE A 231 -11.68 6.96 21.41
N ALA A 232 -11.89 7.31 22.67
CA ALA A 232 -10.81 7.70 23.57
C ALA A 232 -9.72 6.62 23.77
N ASN A 233 -10.12 5.37 23.90
CA ASN A 233 -9.18 4.26 24.13
C ASN A 233 -8.32 3.97 22.89
N ASP A 234 -8.91 4.02 21.70
CA ASP A 234 -8.19 3.77 20.44
C ASP A 234 -7.22 4.91 20.13
N MET A 235 -7.62 6.17 20.40
CA MET A 235 -6.73 7.32 20.25
C MET A 235 -5.56 7.26 21.21
N LYS A 236 -5.78 6.86 22.47
CA LYS A 236 -4.71 6.68 23.42
C LYS A 236 -3.73 5.60 22.96
N LEU A 237 -4.23 4.45 22.49
CA LEU A 237 -3.39 3.40 21.92
C LEU A 237 -2.53 3.91 20.76
N LEU A 238 -3.11 4.67 19.83
CA LEU A 238 -2.37 5.25 18.71
C LEU A 238 -1.31 6.25 19.17
N GLN A 239 -1.60 7.10 20.17
CA GLN A 239 -0.63 7.99 20.76
C GLN A 239 0.54 7.21 21.38
N ASP A 240 0.24 6.17 22.16
CA ASP A 240 1.24 5.36 22.85
C ASP A 240 2.09 4.59 21.83
N MET A 241 1.51 4.08 20.75
CA MET A 241 2.25 3.45 19.63
C MET A 241 3.15 4.42 18.89
N CYS A 242 2.70 5.66 18.65
CA CYS A 242 3.54 6.71 18.07
C CYS A 242 4.70 7.09 18.99
N GLU A 243 4.47 7.16 20.29
CA GLU A 243 5.54 7.40 21.27
C GLU A 243 6.53 6.24 21.33
N LEU A 244 6.03 5.00 21.34
CA LEU A 244 6.87 3.81 21.27
C LEU A 244 7.78 3.85 20.04
N ALA A 245 7.22 4.14 18.86
CA ALA A 245 7.98 4.26 17.63
C ALA A 245 9.04 5.35 17.72
N ASN A 246 8.67 6.58 18.13
CA ASN A 246 9.58 7.71 18.20
C ASN A 246 10.68 7.57 19.26
N ARG A 247 10.45 6.78 20.31
CA ARG A 247 11.42 6.50 21.39
C ARG A 247 12.19 5.20 21.20
N SER A 248 11.86 4.40 20.19
CA SER A 248 12.59 3.14 19.90
C SER A 248 14.03 3.47 19.52
N ASP A 249 14.99 2.65 20.00
CA ASP A 249 16.41 2.88 19.75
C ASP A 249 16.98 1.85 18.76
N GLU A 250 17.70 0.85 19.22
CA GLU A 250 18.33 -0.18 18.34
C GLU A 250 17.30 -1.18 17.81
N SER A 251 16.35 -1.58 18.65
CA SER A 251 15.18 -2.36 18.23
C SER A 251 14.14 -1.40 17.66
N GLN A 252 14.29 -1.05 16.39
CA GLN A 252 13.51 0.01 15.77
C GLN A 252 12.05 -0.39 15.59
N ILE A 253 11.15 0.54 15.91
CA ILE A 253 9.73 0.42 15.57
C ILE A 253 9.36 1.65 14.75
N HIS A 254 8.88 1.43 13.53
CA HIS A 254 8.35 2.47 12.65
C HIS A 254 6.86 2.25 12.49
N ILE A 255 6.07 3.33 12.53
CA ILE A 255 4.64 3.29 12.24
C ILE A 255 4.28 4.32 11.18
N THR A 256 3.57 3.89 10.15
CA THR A 256 3.16 4.70 9.01
C THR A 256 1.65 4.63 8.83
N PHE A 257 1.01 5.77 8.93
CA PHE A 257 -0.41 5.94 8.61
C PHE A 257 -0.58 6.44 7.18
N VAL A 258 -1.64 5.99 6.50
CA VAL A 258 -1.98 6.47 5.16
C VAL A 258 -3.34 7.17 5.20
N ALA A 259 -3.33 8.45 4.84
CA ALA A 259 -4.51 9.27 4.83
C ALA A 259 -4.71 10.00 3.49
N HIS A 260 -5.96 10.37 3.18
CA HIS A 260 -6.21 11.19 1.98
C HIS A 260 -6.25 12.68 2.30
N LYS A 261 -6.51 13.03 3.55
CA LYS A 261 -6.56 14.41 4.06
C LYS A 261 -5.75 14.51 5.32
N SER A 262 -5.21 15.68 5.59
CA SER A 262 -4.57 15.95 6.87
C SER A 262 -5.60 15.87 8.00
N ILE A 263 -5.17 15.52 9.20
CA ILE A 263 -6.05 15.46 10.39
C ILE A 263 -6.76 16.80 10.60
N LYS A 264 -6.09 17.91 10.30
CA LYS A 264 -6.65 19.28 10.42
C LYS A 264 -7.87 19.52 9.52
N GLU A 265 -7.91 18.87 8.35
CA GLU A 265 -9.01 19.05 7.38
C GLU A 265 -10.30 18.36 7.81
N TYR A 266 -10.24 17.42 8.76
CA TYR A 266 -11.42 16.79 9.36
C TYR A 266 -12.12 17.70 10.39
N GLY A 267 -11.44 18.75 10.90
CA GLY A 267 -11.88 19.59 12.02
C GLY A 267 -13.21 20.33 11.86
N ASN A 268 -13.74 20.48 10.65
CA ASN A 268 -15.03 21.14 10.41
C ASN A 268 -16.24 20.21 10.51
N ARG A 269 -16.05 18.90 10.71
CA ARG A 269 -17.11 17.87 10.72
C ARG A 269 -17.11 17.01 11.98
N ILE A 270 -16.21 17.26 12.92
CA ILE A 270 -15.96 16.42 14.09
C ILE A 270 -16.17 17.23 15.37
N ASP A 271 -16.67 16.60 16.43
CA ASP A 271 -16.81 17.21 17.76
C ASP A 271 -15.44 17.68 18.29
N LYS A 272 -15.43 18.83 18.98
CA LYS A 272 -14.19 19.44 19.50
C LYS A 272 -13.41 18.52 20.44
N SER A 273 -14.09 17.64 21.20
CA SER A 273 -13.44 16.64 22.06
C SER A 273 -12.60 15.67 21.25
N VAL A 274 -13.16 15.10 20.19
CA VAL A 274 -12.51 14.16 19.28
C VAL A 274 -11.33 14.82 18.55
N ILE A 275 -11.48 16.08 18.12
CA ILE A 275 -10.38 16.85 17.50
C ILE A 275 -9.19 16.99 18.45
N ASN A 276 -9.42 17.23 19.75
CA ASN A 276 -8.33 17.37 20.72
C ASN A 276 -7.57 16.05 20.94
N GLU A 277 -8.26 14.91 20.90
CA GLU A 277 -7.62 13.60 20.97
C GLU A 277 -6.78 13.31 19.72
N PHE A 278 -7.28 13.66 18.54
CA PHE A 278 -6.53 13.58 17.29
C PHE A 278 -5.28 14.48 17.27
N ARG A 279 -5.35 15.68 17.84
CA ARG A 279 -4.19 16.57 17.98
C ARG A 279 -3.07 15.93 18.81
N GLY A 280 -3.43 15.08 19.78
CA GLY A 280 -2.47 14.31 20.55
C GLY A 280 -1.70 13.31 19.69
N VAL A 281 -2.35 12.64 18.75
CA VAL A 281 -1.69 11.76 17.77
C VAL A 281 -0.89 12.59 16.76
N GLU A 282 -1.51 13.62 16.17
CA GLU A 282 -0.88 14.50 15.15
C GLU A 282 0.44 15.11 15.62
N GLY A 283 0.50 15.57 16.88
CA GLY A 283 1.71 16.17 17.45
C GLY A 283 2.90 15.20 17.54
N ARG A 284 2.68 13.91 17.39
CA ARG A 284 3.71 12.84 17.40
C ARG A 284 4.07 12.34 16.02
N LEU A 285 3.32 12.76 14.97
CA LEU A 285 3.48 12.31 13.60
C LEU A 285 4.32 13.27 12.78
N ARG A 286 5.22 12.73 12.00
CA ARG A 286 5.88 13.45 10.89
C ARG A 286 4.99 13.34 9.66
N GLU A 287 4.43 14.47 9.20
CA GLU A 287 3.60 14.49 8.00
C GLU A 287 4.50 14.48 6.74
N ILE A 288 4.23 13.53 5.86
CA ILE A 288 4.80 13.44 4.52
C ILE A 288 3.67 13.66 3.52
N ARG A 289 3.76 14.72 2.73
CA ARG A 289 2.77 14.99 1.70
C ARG A 289 3.13 14.25 0.41
N TYR A 290 2.25 13.33 0.02
CA TYR A 290 2.32 12.70 -1.28
C TYR A 290 1.68 13.64 -2.31
N VAL A 291 2.51 14.58 -2.80
CA VAL A 291 2.08 15.54 -3.82
C VAL A 291 2.20 14.86 -5.17
N VAL A 292 1.09 14.64 -5.83
CA VAL A 292 1.06 14.17 -7.21
C VAL A 292 0.90 15.38 -8.10
N SER A 293 1.98 15.74 -8.78
CA SER A 293 1.94 16.73 -9.86
C SER A 293 1.47 16.06 -11.16
N SER A 294 0.98 16.85 -12.12
CA SER A 294 0.69 16.35 -13.47
C SER A 294 1.90 15.63 -14.08
N ARG A 295 3.13 16.05 -13.72
CA ARG A 295 4.38 15.41 -14.13
C ARG A 295 4.43 13.93 -13.75
N ASN A 296 3.95 13.54 -12.58
CA ASN A 296 3.94 12.13 -12.15
C ASN A 296 3.09 11.27 -13.09
N ASN A 297 1.92 11.78 -13.52
CA ASN A 297 1.08 11.07 -14.48
C ASN A 297 1.82 10.88 -15.81
N TYR A 298 2.55 11.91 -16.28
CA TYR A 298 3.34 11.84 -17.52
C TYR A 298 4.50 10.83 -17.38
N GLU A 299 5.21 10.83 -16.26
CA GLU A 299 6.26 9.85 -15.96
C GLU A 299 5.72 8.40 -15.94
N VAL A 300 4.52 8.19 -15.39
CA VAL A 300 3.87 6.88 -15.39
C VAL A 300 3.49 6.47 -16.81
N ILE A 301 2.86 7.35 -17.59
CA ILE A 301 2.49 7.08 -19.00
C ILE A 301 3.75 6.72 -19.79
N SER A 302 4.83 7.49 -19.65
CA SER A 302 6.08 7.28 -20.39
C SER A 302 6.72 5.91 -20.11
N LYS A 303 6.56 5.38 -18.89
CA LYS A 303 7.11 4.08 -18.50
C LYS A 303 6.22 2.90 -18.86
N VAL A 304 4.90 3.13 -18.97
CA VAL A 304 3.94 2.11 -19.43
C VAL A 304 4.06 1.88 -20.94
N ILE A 305 4.42 2.92 -21.69
CA ILE A 305 4.68 2.82 -23.14
C ILE A 305 6.13 2.38 -23.35
N CYS A 306 6.39 1.07 -23.27
CA CYS A 306 7.70 0.49 -23.47
C CYS A 306 8.11 0.55 -24.95
N LYS A 307 9.36 0.87 -25.21
CA LYS A 307 9.91 0.95 -26.57
C LYS A 307 11.42 0.68 -26.59
N ASP A 308 11.92 0.22 -27.72
CA ASP A 308 13.34 0.25 -27.99
C ASP A 308 13.73 1.66 -28.48
N GLU A 309 14.46 2.39 -27.65
CA GLU A 309 14.83 3.78 -27.94
C GLU A 309 15.67 3.92 -29.22
N LYS A 310 16.55 2.95 -29.49
CA LYS A 310 17.41 2.96 -30.69
C LYS A 310 16.60 2.72 -31.95
N GLU A 311 15.67 1.79 -31.91
CA GLU A 311 14.81 1.49 -33.04
C GLU A 311 13.78 2.63 -33.26
N LEU A 312 13.27 3.24 -32.17
CA LEU A 312 12.44 4.43 -32.27
C LEU A 312 13.17 5.60 -32.92
N ASP A 313 14.41 5.87 -32.49
CA ASP A 313 15.24 6.93 -33.04
C ASP A 313 15.47 6.75 -34.57
N LYS A 314 15.84 5.53 -34.99
CA LYS A 314 15.95 5.19 -36.40
C LYS A 314 14.65 5.39 -37.18
N TYR A 315 13.53 4.93 -36.58
CA TYR A 315 12.21 5.06 -37.17
C TYR A 315 11.86 6.51 -37.37
N LEU A 316 12.02 7.37 -36.37
CA LEU A 316 11.71 8.80 -36.44
C LEU A 316 12.56 9.51 -37.49
N HIS A 317 13.87 9.29 -37.52
CA HIS A 317 14.78 9.91 -38.51
C HIS A 317 14.57 9.37 -39.91
N SER A 318 14.00 8.21 -40.12
CA SER A 318 13.66 7.66 -41.43
C SER A 318 12.44 8.32 -42.07
N ARG A 319 11.63 9.03 -41.29
CA ARG A 319 10.39 9.66 -41.77
C ARG A 319 10.65 11.00 -42.39
N SER A 320 9.93 11.26 -43.49
CA SER A 320 9.98 12.55 -44.23
C SER A 320 9.38 13.74 -43.44
N ASP A 321 8.63 13.45 -42.36
CA ASP A 321 7.96 14.43 -41.51
C ASP A 321 8.64 14.60 -40.11
N TYR A 322 9.93 14.21 -39.99
CA TYR A 322 10.70 14.33 -38.75
C TYR A 322 10.82 15.79 -38.27
N ASP A 323 11.02 16.76 -39.18
CA ASP A 323 11.06 18.17 -38.83
C ASP A 323 9.75 18.66 -38.18
N LEU A 324 8.61 18.09 -38.59
CA LEU A 324 7.32 18.37 -37.97
C LEU A 324 7.24 17.84 -36.55
N TYR A 325 7.86 16.69 -36.27
CA TYR A 325 7.94 16.13 -34.92
C TYR A 325 8.68 17.08 -33.96
N GLU A 326 9.85 17.56 -34.36
CA GLU A 326 10.63 18.53 -33.58
C GLU A 326 9.89 19.86 -33.40
N ASP A 327 9.28 20.38 -34.45
CA ASP A 327 8.52 21.65 -34.42
C ASP A 327 7.31 21.55 -33.44
N ILE A 328 6.60 20.41 -33.42
CA ILE A 328 5.49 20.19 -32.51
C ILE A 328 6.01 20.15 -31.05
N LEU A 329 7.12 19.46 -30.79
CA LEU A 329 7.70 19.40 -29.45
C LEU A 329 8.15 20.77 -28.96
N ASP A 330 8.83 21.53 -29.81
CA ASP A 330 9.33 22.86 -29.49
C ASP A 330 8.21 23.84 -29.18
N LYS A 331 7.21 23.94 -30.06
CA LYS A 331 6.04 24.80 -29.86
C LYS A 331 5.21 24.39 -28.64
N THR A 332 5.10 23.08 -28.40
CA THR A 332 4.35 22.60 -27.23
C THR A 332 5.09 22.89 -25.94
N PHE A 333 6.43 22.78 -25.91
CA PHE A 333 7.23 23.10 -24.73
C PHE A 333 7.09 24.58 -24.32
N GLU A 334 6.97 25.51 -25.28
CA GLU A 334 6.77 26.94 -25.02
C GLU A 334 5.48 27.26 -24.25
N MET A 335 4.51 26.34 -24.26
CA MET A 335 3.29 26.50 -23.50
C MET A 335 3.58 26.44 -21.99
N LYS A 336 3.07 27.42 -21.23
CA LYS A 336 3.28 27.52 -19.77
C LYS A 336 2.89 26.26 -18.98
N ILE A 337 1.96 25.45 -19.51
CA ILE A 337 1.54 24.19 -18.91
C ILE A 337 2.66 23.14 -18.88
N PHE A 338 3.68 23.27 -19.74
CA PHE A 338 4.83 22.38 -19.78
C PHE A 338 6.10 23.06 -19.30
N SER A 339 6.40 24.28 -19.77
CA SER A 339 7.62 25.00 -19.40
C SER A 339 7.70 25.37 -17.90
N ASN A 340 6.57 25.40 -17.19
CA ASN A 340 6.54 25.55 -15.73
C ASN A 340 6.84 24.24 -14.95
N ILE A 341 6.76 23.10 -15.62
CA ILE A 341 6.87 21.76 -14.99
C ILE A 341 8.20 21.09 -15.34
N PHE A 342 8.71 21.35 -16.55
CA PHE A 342 9.88 20.71 -17.11
C PHE A 342 10.93 21.72 -17.54
N ASP A 343 12.21 21.35 -17.45
CA ASP A 343 13.23 21.86 -18.34
C ASP A 343 13.09 21.18 -19.73
N LYS A 344 13.73 21.75 -20.75
CA LYS A 344 13.63 21.27 -22.14
C LYS A 344 14.08 19.82 -22.31
N ASN A 345 15.16 19.42 -21.63
CA ASN A 345 15.71 18.07 -21.75
C ASN A 345 14.75 17.03 -21.16
N LYS A 346 14.23 17.30 -19.95
CA LYS A 346 13.25 16.43 -19.30
C LYS A 346 11.92 16.38 -20.04
N PHE A 347 11.49 17.50 -20.64
CA PHE A 347 10.31 17.50 -21.50
C PHE A 347 10.49 16.58 -22.70
N ASN A 348 11.61 16.67 -23.42
CA ASN A 348 11.89 15.81 -24.56
C ASN A 348 12.00 14.34 -24.15
N GLU A 349 12.68 14.04 -23.02
CA GLU A 349 12.80 12.68 -22.50
C GLU A 349 11.44 12.06 -22.18
N ILE A 350 10.58 12.77 -21.42
CA ILE A 350 9.33 12.23 -20.89
C ILE A 350 8.21 12.35 -21.93
N MET A 351 7.99 13.56 -22.46
CA MET A 351 6.86 13.86 -23.34
C MET A 351 7.13 13.55 -24.80
N GLY A 352 8.35 13.84 -25.27
CA GLY A 352 8.76 13.57 -26.64
C GLY A 352 8.97 12.08 -26.87
N VAL A 353 10.03 11.53 -26.29
CA VAL A 353 10.39 10.12 -26.46
C VAL A 353 9.50 9.22 -25.60
N GLY A 354 9.37 9.54 -24.32
CA GLY A 354 8.71 8.68 -23.32
C GLY A 354 7.24 8.42 -23.61
N CYS A 355 6.46 9.43 -23.94
CA CYS A 355 5.03 9.29 -24.21
C CYS A 355 4.68 9.05 -25.70
N TYR A 356 5.70 9.03 -26.59
CA TYR A 356 5.44 8.70 -28.00
C TYR A 356 4.70 7.36 -28.14
N PRO A 357 3.66 7.21 -28.98
CA PRO A 357 3.27 8.09 -30.09
C PRO A 357 2.22 9.16 -29.75
N LEU A 358 1.87 9.36 -28.48
CA LEU A 358 0.93 10.41 -28.10
C LEU A 358 1.59 11.80 -28.21
N THR A 359 0.84 12.79 -28.70
CA THR A 359 1.33 14.19 -28.61
C THR A 359 1.39 14.63 -27.15
N PRO A 360 2.27 15.57 -26.76
CA PRO A 360 2.26 16.12 -25.40
C PRO A 360 0.90 16.68 -24.96
N LEU A 361 0.13 17.27 -25.90
CA LEU A 361 -1.23 17.75 -25.62
C LEU A 361 -2.21 16.61 -25.38
N SER A 362 -2.07 15.48 -26.10
CA SER A 362 -2.87 14.28 -25.86
C SER A 362 -2.61 13.71 -24.47
N VAL A 363 -1.36 13.63 -24.04
CA VAL A 363 -0.98 13.18 -22.71
C VAL A 363 -1.51 14.11 -21.62
N TRP A 364 -1.43 15.42 -21.84
CA TRP A 364 -1.99 16.42 -20.94
C TRP A 364 -3.51 16.28 -20.82
N LEU A 365 -4.21 16.12 -21.95
CA LEU A 365 -5.66 15.95 -21.99
C LEU A 365 -6.09 14.66 -21.26
N LEU A 366 -5.45 13.54 -21.55
CA LEU A 366 -5.68 12.26 -20.92
C LEU A 366 -5.55 12.35 -19.39
N SER A 367 -4.50 13.01 -18.90
CA SER A 367 -4.28 13.22 -17.47
C SER A 367 -5.38 14.07 -16.82
N ASN A 368 -5.81 15.15 -17.49
CA ASN A 368 -6.85 16.05 -16.98
C ASN A 368 -8.26 15.42 -17.01
N ILE A 369 -8.60 14.66 -18.05
CA ILE A 369 -9.86 13.92 -18.11
C ILE A 369 -9.91 12.90 -16.98
N SER A 370 -8.84 12.13 -16.79
CA SER A 370 -8.75 11.13 -15.73
C SER A 370 -8.94 11.72 -14.32
N GLU A 371 -8.42 12.91 -14.07
CA GLU A 371 -8.61 13.61 -12.79
C GLU A 371 -10.07 14.06 -12.56
N LYS A 372 -10.78 14.44 -13.59
CA LYS A 372 -12.18 14.91 -13.51
C LYS A 372 -13.19 13.78 -13.40
N VAL A 373 -12.93 12.63 -14.04
CA VAL A 373 -13.84 11.47 -14.07
C VAL A 373 -13.78 10.64 -12.79
N ALA A 374 -13.16 11.15 -11.72
CA ALA A 374 -13.21 10.65 -10.33
C ALA A 374 -12.64 9.24 -10.05
N GLN A 375 -12.02 8.58 -11.01
CA GLN A 375 -11.32 7.29 -10.79
C GLN A 375 -9.88 7.29 -11.31
N ASN A 376 -9.35 8.43 -11.60
CA ASN A 376 -7.94 8.79 -11.86
C ASN A 376 -7.13 7.78 -12.70
N GLU A 377 -6.28 6.99 -12.05
CA GLU A 377 -5.36 6.07 -12.72
C GLU A 377 -6.06 4.99 -13.55
N ARG A 378 -7.27 4.57 -13.15
CA ARG A 378 -8.01 3.55 -13.91
C ARG A 378 -8.36 4.02 -15.33
N SER A 379 -8.72 5.30 -15.50
CA SER A 379 -9.07 5.85 -16.81
C SER A 379 -7.85 5.96 -17.73
N ILE A 380 -6.70 6.41 -17.20
CA ILE A 380 -5.43 6.45 -17.96
C ILE A 380 -5.05 5.05 -18.43
N PHE A 381 -5.05 4.09 -17.51
CA PHE A 381 -4.64 2.73 -17.81
C PHE A 381 -5.63 1.99 -18.71
N THR A 382 -6.92 2.25 -18.58
CA THR A 382 -7.93 1.69 -19.50
C THR A 382 -7.72 2.19 -20.93
N PHE A 383 -7.40 3.48 -21.10
CA PHE A 383 -7.06 4.00 -22.42
C PHE A 383 -5.76 3.40 -22.96
N LEU A 384 -4.71 3.24 -22.14
CA LEU A 384 -3.44 2.72 -22.61
C LEU A 384 -3.53 1.22 -23.00
N SER A 385 -4.25 0.40 -22.24
CA SER A 385 -4.22 -1.07 -22.40
C SER A 385 -5.59 -1.77 -22.30
N GLY A 386 -6.70 -1.02 -22.36
CA GLY A 386 -8.05 -1.59 -22.29
C GLY A 386 -8.38 -2.46 -23.49
N ASN A 387 -9.28 -3.44 -23.28
CA ASN A 387 -9.78 -4.32 -24.35
C ASN A 387 -11.12 -3.84 -24.94
N GLU A 388 -11.41 -2.54 -24.83
CA GLU A 388 -12.72 -1.97 -25.18
C GLU A 388 -12.77 -1.42 -26.63
N GLY A 389 -11.76 -1.70 -27.46
CA GLY A 389 -11.74 -1.34 -28.88
C GLY A 389 -11.29 0.09 -29.19
N HIS A 390 -10.95 0.89 -28.17
CA HIS A 390 -10.50 2.28 -28.30
C HIS A 390 -9.23 2.57 -27.49
N SER A 391 -8.47 1.54 -27.14
CA SER A 391 -7.21 1.70 -26.41
C SER A 391 -6.08 2.15 -27.32
N LEU A 392 -5.02 2.70 -26.72
CA LEU A 392 -3.78 3.00 -27.45
C LEU A 392 -3.23 1.76 -28.16
N THR A 393 -3.31 0.60 -27.51
CA THR A 393 -2.94 -0.69 -28.12
C THR A 393 -3.76 -0.99 -29.36
N ASP A 394 -5.08 -0.77 -29.32
CA ASP A 394 -5.96 -0.99 -30.49
C ASP A 394 -5.64 -0.03 -31.62
N ILE A 395 -5.41 1.25 -31.29
CA ILE A 395 -5.05 2.29 -32.28
C ILE A 395 -3.74 1.92 -32.97
N ILE A 396 -2.71 1.50 -32.24
CA ILE A 396 -1.42 1.09 -32.80
C ILE A 396 -1.58 -0.18 -33.67
N ASN A 397 -2.47 -1.11 -33.27
CA ASN A 397 -2.66 -2.39 -33.98
C ASN A 397 -3.54 -2.29 -35.23
N THR A 398 -4.47 -1.32 -35.29
CA THR A 398 -5.46 -1.24 -36.37
C THR A 398 -5.10 -0.22 -37.46
N ASN A 399 -4.21 0.74 -37.17
CA ASN A 399 -3.82 1.79 -38.12
C ASN A 399 -2.45 1.52 -38.75
N ASP A 400 -2.42 1.07 -39.98
CA ASP A 400 -1.17 0.95 -40.75
C ASP A 400 -0.55 2.32 -41.15
N ASN A 401 -1.33 3.41 -41.09
CA ASN A 401 -0.93 4.77 -41.40
C ASN A 401 -1.18 5.71 -40.22
N ILE A 402 -0.64 5.40 -39.04
CA ILE A 402 -0.58 6.41 -37.98
C ILE A 402 0.33 7.52 -38.47
N GLY A 403 -0.18 8.76 -38.48
CA GLY A 403 0.63 9.96 -38.71
C GLY A 403 1.79 10.01 -37.70
N MET A 404 2.56 11.13 -37.73
CA MET A 404 3.70 11.26 -36.82
C MET A 404 3.32 11.07 -35.32
N PHE A 405 2.10 11.46 -34.96
CA PHE A 405 1.55 11.38 -33.62
C PHE A 405 0.10 10.93 -33.61
N ILE A 406 -0.31 10.40 -32.46
CA ILE A 406 -1.71 10.20 -32.10
C ILE A 406 -2.21 11.47 -31.40
N GLY A 407 -3.15 12.16 -32.04
CA GLY A 407 -3.68 13.41 -31.58
C GLY A 407 -4.72 13.29 -30.43
N ALA A 408 -5.16 14.44 -29.94
CA ALA A 408 -6.14 14.51 -28.85
C ALA A 408 -7.55 14.03 -29.25
N ASP A 409 -7.83 13.93 -30.54
CA ASP A 409 -9.06 13.40 -31.13
C ASP A 409 -9.23 11.89 -30.94
N ALA A 410 -8.15 11.19 -30.61
CA ALA A 410 -8.17 9.75 -30.33
C ALA A 410 -8.44 9.41 -28.84
N ILE A 411 -8.48 10.43 -27.97
CA ILE A 411 -8.72 10.28 -26.51
C ILE A 411 -10.20 10.60 -26.20
#